data_99c42e570c172c0c48b7fd076d6f0117
#
_entry.id   99c42e570c172c0c48b7fd076d6f0117
#
_cell.length_a   1.000
_cell.length_b   1.000
_cell.length_c   1.000
_cell.angle_alpha   90.00
_cell.angle_beta   90.00
_cell.angle_gamma   90.00
#
_symmetry.space_group_name_H-M   'P 1'
#
loop_
_entity.id
_entity.type
_entity.pdbx_description
1 polymer ?
#
loop_
_entity_poly.entity_id
_entity_poly.type
_entity_poly.pdbx_seq_one_letter_code
_entity_poly.pdbx_strand_id
1 'polypeptide(L)'
;AGHSFEGGLTSALDRAKKTAELAASKCKFGEFTEIPAFTEINHGDWEGRLSTEVAEEWPELLRRWHTAPETVKMPGEGGESLEDIARRAVPAVEAAAKKYKGDVLLASHDAVIKVLLCHWLDAPLSSFFRFQVPNCSITIIEVKDGCAPRMSLMGDAAHLGGNFESPEQKGL
;
A
#
# COMPACT_ATOMS: atom_id res chain seq x y z
N ALA A 1 17.32 -16.90 -14.12
CA ALA A 1 16.33 -17.78 -13.50
C ALA A 1 15.33 -16.88 -12.79
N GLY A 2 14.03 -16.99 -13.11
CA GLY A 2 13.00 -16.19 -12.47
C GLY A 2 12.86 -16.54 -10.99
N HIS A 3 12.56 -15.55 -10.16
CA HIS A 3 12.26 -15.73 -8.75
C HIS A 3 11.04 -16.66 -8.58
N SER A 4 10.96 -17.38 -7.48
CA SER A 4 9.84 -18.28 -7.19
C SER A 4 9.08 -17.77 -5.98
N PHE A 5 7.78 -17.56 -6.15
CA PHE A 5 6.87 -17.21 -5.06
C PHE A 5 5.97 -18.38 -4.70
N GLU A 6 5.78 -18.62 -3.40
CA GLU A 6 4.85 -19.62 -2.90
C GLU A 6 3.40 -19.22 -3.16
N GLY A 7 3.11 -17.92 -3.09
CA GLY A 7 1.78 -17.38 -3.37
C GLY A 7 1.80 -15.92 -3.80
N GLY A 8 0.68 -15.47 -4.34
CA GLY A 8 0.42 -14.09 -4.67
C GLY A 8 -0.86 -13.60 -4.00
N LEU A 9 -0.82 -12.39 -3.49
CA LEU A 9 -1.95 -11.68 -2.93
C LEU A 9 -2.17 -10.39 -3.70
N THR A 10 -3.39 -10.05 -3.99
CA THR A 10 -3.72 -8.82 -4.70
C THR A 10 -4.95 -8.14 -4.11
N SER A 11 -4.97 -6.83 -4.20
CA SER A 11 -6.18 -6.03 -4.06
C SER A 11 -7.24 -6.46 -5.09
N ALA A 12 -8.51 -6.22 -4.75
CA ALA A 12 -9.62 -6.46 -5.67
C ALA A 12 -9.68 -5.48 -6.85
N LEU A 13 -8.89 -4.39 -6.85
CA LEU A 13 -8.90 -3.39 -7.92
C LEU A 13 -8.08 -3.85 -9.14
N ASP A 14 -8.63 -3.68 -10.33
CA ASP A 14 -8.06 -4.17 -11.59
C ASP A 14 -6.62 -3.72 -11.85
N ARG A 15 -6.26 -2.48 -11.46
CA ARG A 15 -4.89 -1.97 -11.61
C ARG A 15 -3.87 -2.78 -10.82
N ALA A 16 -4.23 -3.21 -9.59
CA ALA A 16 -3.35 -4.05 -8.78
C ALA A 16 -3.28 -5.49 -9.33
N LYS A 17 -4.42 -6.05 -9.74
CA LYS A 17 -4.47 -7.38 -10.37
C LYS A 17 -3.60 -7.46 -11.62
N LYS A 18 -3.75 -6.50 -12.53
CA LYS A 18 -2.95 -6.45 -13.76
C LYS A 18 -1.46 -6.28 -13.46
N THR A 19 -1.10 -5.47 -12.48
CA THR A 19 0.28 -5.31 -12.02
C THR A 19 0.83 -6.65 -11.51
N ALA A 20 0.07 -7.35 -10.66
CA ALA A 20 0.43 -8.65 -10.13
C ALA A 20 0.63 -9.69 -11.25
N GLU A 21 -0.31 -9.78 -12.19
CA GLU A 21 -0.25 -10.71 -13.34
C GLU A 21 0.99 -10.46 -14.22
N LEU A 22 1.28 -9.19 -14.51
CA LEU A 22 2.47 -8.83 -15.30
C LEU A 22 3.76 -9.16 -14.58
N ALA A 23 3.86 -8.85 -13.28
CA ALA A 23 5.01 -9.21 -12.45
C ALA A 23 5.19 -10.73 -12.40
N ALA A 24 4.10 -11.47 -12.21
CA ALA A 24 4.11 -12.93 -12.18
C ALA A 24 4.53 -13.57 -13.51
N SER A 25 4.25 -12.93 -14.64
CA SER A 25 4.54 -13.49 -15.98
C SER A 25 6.02 -13.84 -16.20
N LYS A 26 6.92 -13.29 -15.40
CA LYS A 26 8.38 -13.52 -15.46
C LYS A 26 8.91 -14.34 -14.28
N CYS A 27 8.05 -14.78 -13.38
CA CYS A 27 8.39 -15.50 -12.18
C CYS A 27 7.69 -16.87 -12.16
N LYS A 28 8.15 -17.78 -11.28
CA LYS A 28 7.40 -18.98 -10.94
C LYS A 28 6.43 -18.62 -9.83
N PHE A 29 5.17 -18.85 -10.07
CA PHE A 29 4.09 -18.50 -9.15
C PHE A 29 3.24 -19.70 -8.79
N GLY A 30 2.78 -19.72 -7.53
CA GLY A 30 1.63 -20.48 -7.13
C GLY A 30 0.33 -19.82 -7.64
N GLU A 31 -0.66 -19.70 -6.77
CA GLU A 31 -1.95 -19.09 -7.10
C GLU A 31 -2.04 -17.66 -6.58
N PHE A 32 -2.71 -16.76 -7.32
CA PHE A 32 -3.12 -15.45 -6.83
C PHE A 32 -4.45 -15.52 -6.08
N THR A 33 -4.47 -14.89 -4.90
CA THR A 33 -5.68 -14.74 -4.10
C THR A 33 -6.03 -13.25 -4.01
N GLU A 34 -7.25 -12.91 -4.42
CA GLU A 34 -7.81 -11.58 -4.17
C GLU A 34 -8.14 -11.42 -2.68
N ILE A 35 -7.68 -10.33 -2.10
CA ILE A 35 -7.93 -9.98 -0.71
C ILE A 35 -8.56 -8.57 -0.67
N PRO A 36 -9.87 -8.45 -0.48
CA PRO A 36 -10.55 -7.15 -0.42
C PRO A 36 -9.95 -6.19 0.63
N ALA A 37 -9.41 -6.74 1.70
CA ALA A 37 -8.74 -5.96 2.75
C ALA A 37 -7.52 -5.17 2.24
N PHE A 38 -6.98 -5.45 1.05
CA PHE A 38 -5.86 -4.73 0.45
C PHE A 38 -6.28 -3.69 -0.59
N THR A 39 -7.58 -3.37 -0.69
CA THR A 39 -8.09 -2.31 -1.55
C THR A 39 -7.60 -0.94 -1.06
N GLU A 40 -7.37 0.00 -1.99
CA GLU A 40 -6.91 1.35 -1.65
C GLU A 40 -7.86 2.06 -0.67
N ILE A 41 -7.34 3.06 0.02
CA ILE A 41 -8.15 3.93 0.87
C ILE A 41 -9.33 4.50 0.06
N ASN A 42 -10.50 4.46 0.65
CA ASN A 42 -11.64 5.18 0.10
C ASN A 42 -11.52 6.65 0.50
N HIS A 43 -11.22 7.50 -0.47
CA HIS A 43 -11.11 8.95 -0.24
C HIS A 43 -12.47 9.67 -0.12
N GLY A 44 -13.59 8.92 -0.21
CA GLY A 44 -14.93 9.48 -0.07
C GLY A 44 -15.21 10.57 -1.10
N ASP A 45 -15.63 11.75 -0.65
CA ASP A 45 -16.00 12.86 -1.53
C ASP A 45 -14.80 13.45 -2.33
N TRP A 46 -13.57 13.06 -2.03
CA TRP A 46 -12.40 13.47 -2.82
C TRP A 46 -12.18 12.62 -4.06
N GLU A 47 -12.81 11.45 -4.17
CA GLU A 47 -12.62 10.57 -5.31
C GLU A 47 -13.08 11.22 -6.62
N GLY A 48 -12.21 11.16 -7.64
CA GLY A 48 -12.49 11.73 -8.97
C GLY A 48 -12.39 13.25 -9.05
N ARG A 49 -12.02 13.93 -7.97
CA ARG A 49 -11.82 15.38 -7.97
C ARG A 49 -10.38 15.78 -8.25
N LEU A 50 -10.21 16.96 -8.77
CA LEU A 50 -8.87 17.56 -8.90
C LEU A 50 -8.36 18.01 -7.53
N SER A 51 -7.04 17.94 -7.33
CA SER A 51 -6.42 18.40 -6.08
C SER A 51 -6.71 19.88 -5.77
N THR A 52 -6.88 20.69 -6.78
CA THR A 52 -7.28 22.11 -6.65
C THR A 52 -8.70 22.26 -6.10
N GLU A 53 -9.66 21.46 -6.57
CA GLU A 53 -11.04 21.46 -6.06
C GLU A 53 -11.10 21.00 -4.61
N VAL A 54 -10.32 19.97 -4.27
CA VAL A 54 -10.20 19.50 -2.89
C VAL A 54 -9.60 20.58 -1.99
N ALA A 55 -8.57 21.29 -2.45
CA ALA A 55 -7.95 22.37 -1.70
C ALA A 55 -8.89 23.57 -1.49
N GLU A 56 -9.77 23.84 -2.42
CA GLU A 56 -10.77 24.92 -2.31
C GLU A 56 -11.92 24.55 -1.38
N GLU A 57 -12.43 23.31 -1.46
CA GLU A 57 -13.62 22.88 -0.72
C GLU A 57 -13.30 22.40 0.69
N TRP A 58 -12.13 21.74 0.89
CA TRP A 58 -11.69 21.20 2.19
C TRP A 58 -10.27 21.65 2.60
N PRO A 59 -9.93 22.94 2.61
CA PRO A 59 -8.56 23.41 2.83
C PRO A 59 -7.96 22.94 4.15
N GLU A 60 -8.75 22.97 5.23
CA GLU A 60 -8.28 22.58 6.56
C GLU A 60 -8.12 21.04 6.68
N LEU A 61 -9.03 20.26 6.08
CA LEU A 61 -8.94 18.81 6.09
C LEU A 61 -7.74 18.32 5.26
N LEU A 62 -7.51 18.93 4.09
CA LEU A 62 -6.34 18.65 3.26
C LEU A 62 -5.04 19.01 3.97
N ARG A 63 -4.99 20.18 4.64
CA ARG A 63 -3.84 20.56 5.47
C ARG A 63 -3.58 19.53 6.56
N ARG A 64 -4.63 19.07 7.27
CA ARG A 64 -4.51 18.04 8.30
C ARG A 64 -4.07 16.72 7.71
N TRP A 65 -4.58 16.34 6.55
CA TRP A 65 -4.15 15.11 5.85
C TRP A 65 -2.63 15.09 5.65
N HIS A 66 -2.04 16.21 5.24
CA HIS A 66 -0.59 16.28 5.04
C HIS A 66 0.23 16.44 6.33
N THR A 67 -0.35 16.94 7.42
CA THR A 67 0.41 17.26 8.64
C THR A 67 0.16 16.30 9.82
N ALA A 68 -1.02 15.69 9.87
CA ALA A 68 -1.48 14.78 10.92
C ALA A 68 -2.45 13.73 10.35
N PRO A 69 -2.01 12.91 9.36
CA PRO A 69 -2.87 11.99 8.60
C PRO A 69 -3.62 11.01 9.48
N GLU A 70 -3.05 10.61 10.61
CA GLU A 70 -3.66 9.70 11.59
C GLU A 70 -4.93 10.26 12.25
N THR A 71 -5.14 11.57 12.15
CA THR A 71 -6.31 12.25 12.73
C THR A 71 -7.44 12.46 11.71
N VAL A 72 -7.21 12.08 10.45
CA VAL A 72 -8.13 12.37 9.36
C VAL A 72 -8.97 11.15 9.01
N LYS A 73 -10.26 11.37 8.90
CA LYS A 73 -11.19 10.50 8.19
C LYS A 73 -11.63 11.21 6.93
N MET A 74 -11.56 10.53 5.80
CA MET A 74 -11.98 11.06 4.51
C MET A 74 -13.45 11.48 4.53
N PRO A 75 -13.83 12.59 3.89
CA PRO A 75 -15.19 13.10 3.93
C PRO A 75 -16.16 12.24 3.12
N GLY A 76 -17.44 12.32 3.44
CA GLY A 76 -18.50 11.61 2.72
C GLY A 76 -18.73 10.18 3.17
N GLU A 77 -19.73 9.55 2.53
CA GLU A 77 -20.13 8.18 2.84
C GLU A 77 -19.05 7.19 2.41
N GLY A 78 -18.68 6.29 3.32
CA GLY A 78 -17.67 5.27 3.07
C GLY A 78 -16.23 5.77 3.13
N GLY A 79 -15.98 7.06 3.34
CA GLY A 79 -14.62 7.59 3.51
C GLY A 79 -13.89 6.90 4.66
N GLU A 80 -12.63 6.52 4.44
CA GLU A 80 -11.80 5.79 5.40
C GLU A 80 -10.77 6.70 6.09
N SER A 81 -10.34 6.30 7.26
CA SER A 81 -9.13 6.79 7.95
C SER A 81 -7.99 5.79 7.78
N LEU A 82 -6.76 6.19 8.13
CA LEU A 82 -5.63 5.24 8.18
C LEU A 82 -5.86 4.11 9.20
N GLU A 83 -6.58 4.38 10.27
CA GLU A 83 -6.98 3.37 11.25
C GLU A 83 -7.97 2.35 10.66
N ASP A 84 -8.88 2.78 9.79
CA ASP A 84 -9.80 1.87 9.10
C ASP A 84 -9.03 0.93 8.16
N ILE A 85 -8.02 1.44 7.45
CA ILE A 85 -7.10 0.62 6.65
C ILE A 85 -6.34 -0.37 7.55
N ALA A 86 -5.76 0.09 8.64
CA ALA A 86 -5.01 -0.77 9.56
C ALA A 86 -5.90 -1.92 10.09
N ARG A 87 -7.12 -1.61 10.48
CA ARG A 87 -8.09 -2.59 11.01
C ARG A 87 -8.43 -3.70 10.01
N ARG A 88 -8.44 -3.41 8.69
CA ARG A 88 -8.72 -4.43 7.67
C ARG A 88 -7.46 -5.10 7.11
N ALA A 89 -6.39 -4.34 6.88
CA ALA A 89 -5.21 -4.84 6.16
C ALA A 89 -4.24 -5.61 7.06
N VAL A 90 -4.06 -5.17 8.33
CA VAL A 90 -3.12 -5.82 9.25
C VAL A 90 -3.51 -7.27 9.54
N PRO A 91 -4.74 -7.60 9.94
CA PRO A 91 -5.09 -9.00 10.17
C PRO A 91 -4.94 -9.87 8.91
N ALA A 92 -5.21 -9.30 7.73
CA ALA A 92 -5.09 -10.02 6.46
C ALA A 92 -3.63 -10.36 6.12
N VAL A 93 -2.71 -9.42 6.30
CA VAL A 93 -1.29 -9.67 6.04
C VAL A 93 -0.67 -10.59 7.09
N GLU A 94 -1.07 -10.51 8.34
CA GLU A 94 -0.62 -11.43 9.38
C GLU A 94 -1.11 -12.87 9.14
N ALA A 95 -2.35 -13.02 8.66
CA ALA A 95 -2.88 -14.32 8.25
C ALA A 95 -2.07 -14.91 7.09
N ALA A 96 -1.70 -14.08 6.11
CA ALA A 96 -0.84 -14.49 5.01
C ALA A 96 0.55 -14.93 5.49
N ALA A 97 1.19 -14.16 6.37
CA ALA A 97 2.49 -14.48 6.94
C ALA A 97 2.49 -15.80 7.72
N LYS A 98 1.36 -16.16 8.35
CA LYS A 98 1.20 -17.47 9.02
C LYS A 98 0.98 -18.62 8.04
N LYS A 99 0.26 -18.34 6.94
CA LYS A 99 -0.11 -19.36 5.93
C LYS A 99 1.09 -19.78 5.07
N TYR A 100 1.84 -18.81 4.56
CA TYR A 100 2.95 -19.05 3.65
C TYR A 100 4.28 -19.14 4.39
N LYS A 101 5.17 -20.02 3.95
CA LYS A 101 6.51 -20.21 4.53
C LYS A 101 7.62 -19.72 3.59
N GLY A 102 7.31 -19.60 2.31
CA GLY A 102 8.18 -19.03 1.29
C GLY A 102 7.80 -17.60 0.95
N ASP A 103 8.41 -17.08 -0.10
CA ASP A 103 8.18 -15.72 -0.56
C ASP A 103 6.77 -15.52 -1.11
N VAL A 104 6.15 -14.41 -0.79
CA VAL A 104 4.80 -14.01 -1.22
C VAL A 104 4.88 -12.66 -1.92
N LEU A 105 4.28 -12.54 -3.09
CA LEU A 105 4.07 -11.25 -3.75
C LEU A 105 2.74 -10.65 -3.29
N LEU A 106 2.78 -9.44 -2.76
CA LEU A 106 1.59 -8.63 -2.49
C LEU A 106 1.53 -7.44 -3.45
N ALA A 107 0.50 -7.38 -4.30
CA ALA A 107 0.22 -6.19 -5.10
C ALA A 107 -0.95 -5.40 -4.49
N SER A 108 -0.66 -4.20 -4.04
CA SER A 108 -1.61 -3.34 -3.36
C SER A 108 -1.40 -1.87 -3.76
N HIS A 109 -1.69 -0.93 -2.88
CA HIS A 109 -1.78 0.50 -3.14
C HIS A 109 -0.96 1.29 -2.13
N ASP A 110 -0.71 2.56 -2.43
CA ASP A 110 0.14 3.44 -1.66
C ASP A 110 -0.26 3.49 -0.17
N ALA A 111 -1.52 3.83 0.11
CA ALA A 111 -1.95 3.99 1.50
C ALA A 111 -1.91 2.67 2.27
N VAL A 112 -2.31 1.56 1.65
CA VAL A 112 -2.27 0.24 2.30
C VAL A 112 -0.84 -0.17 2.60
N ILE A 113 0.07 -0.04 1.64
CA ILE A 113 1.49 -0.39 1.83
C ILE A 113 2.10 0.45 2.94
N LYS A 114 1.88 1.76 2.97
CA LYS A 114 2.39 2.65 4.01
C LYS A 114 1.85 2.32 5.40
N VAL A 115 0.56 1.97 5.50
CA VAL A 115 -0.04 1.53 6.78
C VAL A 115 0.58 0.21 7.24
N LEU A 116 0.79 -0.75 6.34
CA LEU A 116 1.48 -2.01 6.66
C LEU A 116 2.94 -1.78 7.06
N LEU A 117 3.63 -0.81 6.44
CA LEU A 117 4.97 -0.40 6.85
C LEU A 117 4.97 0.18 8.28
N CYS A 118 3.99 1.04 8.60
CA CYS A 118 3.82 1.52 9.98
C CYS A 118 3.68 0.35 10.96
N HIS A 119 2.83 -0.62 10.64
CA HIS A 119 2.61 -1.79 11.48
C HIS A 119 3.89 -2.62 11.69
N TRP A 120 4.57 -3.01 10.60
CA TRP A 120 5.75 -3.88 10.68
C TRP A 120 6.98 -3.22 11.32
N LEU A 121 7.08 -1.89 11.26
CA LEU A 121 8.20 -1.12 11.77
C LEU A 121 7.92 -0.48 13.14
N ASP A 122 6.81 -0.83 13.79
CA ASP A 122 6.33 -0.21 15.03
C ASP A 122 6.29 1.33 14.97
N ALA A 123 6.05 1.87 13.76
CA ALA A 123 5.95 3.29 13.52
C ALA A 123 4.50 3.76 13.71
N PRO A 124 4.26 4.93 14.33
CA PRO A 124 2.91 5.47 14.43
C PRO A 124 2.37 5.85 13.05
N LEU A 125 1.04 5.84 12.88
CA LEU A 125 0.39 6.23 11.62
C LEU A 125 0.70 7.68 11.21
N SER A 126 1.12 8.55 12.13
CA SER A 126 1.67 9.88 11.83
C SER A 126 2.95 9.84 10.99
N SER A 127 3.57 8.67 10.84
CA SER A 127 4.72 8.46 9.95
C SER A 127 4.34 8.19 8.50
N PHE A 128 3.05 8.15 8.16
CA PHE A 128 2.52 7.78 6.84
C PHE A 128 3.23 8.48 5.67
N PHE A 129 3.39 9.79 5.73
CA PHE A 129 4.06 10.57 4.69
C PHE A 129 5.60 10.55 4.76
N ARG A 130 6.18 9.82 5.71
CA ARG A 130 7.64 9.61 5.78
C ARG A 130 8.10 8.47 4.88
N PHE A 131 7.18 7.66 4.41
CA PHE A 131 7.44 6.56 3.46
C PHE A 131 7.14 7.02 2.04
N GLN A 132 8.08 6.80 1.14
CA GLN A 132 7.88 6.99 -0.30
C GLN A 132 7.73 5.63 -0.96
N VAL A 133 6.59 5.40 -1.60
CA VAL A 133 6.26 4.15 -2.29
C VAL A 133 5.83 4.48 -3.72
N PRO A 134 6.78 4.69 -4.65
CA PRO A 134 6.47 5.00 -6.03
C PRO A 134 5.62 3.90 -6.69
N ASN A 135 4.82 4.28 -7.69
CA ASN A 135 4.04 3.31 -8.46
C ASN A 135 4.94 2.23 -9.06
N CYS A 136 4.52 0.97 -8.95
CA CYS A 136 5.27 -0.21 -9.40
C CYS A 136 6.65 -0.39 -8.73
N SER A 137 6.91 0.28 -7.62
CA SER A 137 8.12 0.05 -6.83
C SER A 137 8.06 -1.27 -6.06
N ILE A 138 9.22 -1.75 -5.64
CA ILE A 138 9.38 -2.98 -4.87
C ILE A 138 9.75 -2.64 -3.43
N THR A 139 8.98 -3.17 -2.48
CA THR A 139 9.30 -3.13 -1.05
C THR A 139 9.40 -4.57 -0.53
N ILE A 140 10.44 -4.88 0.25
CA ILE A 140 10.66 -6.23 0.79
C ILE A 140 10.67 -6.16 2.32
N ILE A 141 9.75 -6.92 2.92
CA ILE A 141 9.67 -7.14 4.37
C ILE A 141 9.88 -8.62 4.65
N GLU A 142 10.85 -8.93 5.49
CA GLU A 142 11.07 -10.27 6.01
C GLU A 142 10.32 -10.44 7.32
N VAL A 143 9.41 -11.40 7.36
CA VAL A 143 8.65 -11.77 8.57
C VAL A 143 9.02 -13.20 8.95
N LYS A 144 9.54 -13.39 10.15
CA LYS A 144 9.95 -14.70 10.69
C LYS A 144 9.34 -14.91 12.06
N ASP A 145 8.88 -16.13 12.32
CA ASP A 145 8.31 -16.51 13.60
C ASP A 145 9.26 -16.16 14.76
N GLY A 146 8.76 -15.44 15.76
CA GLY A 146 9.52 -15.05 16.95
C GLY A 146 10.55 -13.93 16.74
N CYS A 147 10.61 -13.32 15.56
CA CYS A 147 11.50 -12.19 15.27
C CYS A 147 10.69 -10.94 14.92
N ALA A 148 11.25 -9.78 15.22
CA ALA A 148 10.71 -8.53 14.69
C ALA A 148 10.82 -8.51 13.15
N PRO A 149 9.82 -8.03 12.43
CA PRO A 149 9.89 -7.86 10.98
C PRO A 149 11.08 -6.97 10.58
N ARG A 150 11.69 -7.29 9.45
CA ARG A 150 12.84 -6.55 8.94
C ARG A 150 12.57 -6.04 7.51
N MET A 151 12.68 -4.74 7.31
CA MET A 151 12.65 -4.15 5.97
C MET A 151 14.04 -4.27 5.32
N SER A 152 14.12 -4.95 4.18
CA SER A 152 15.35 -5.13 3.42
C SER A 152 15.43 -4.19 2.22
N LEU A 153 14.29 -3.73 1.71
CA LEU A 153 14.18 -2.82 0.57
C LEU A 153 12.90 -2.01 0.72
N MET A 154 12.94 -0.72 0.37
CA MET A 154 11.77 0.15 0.40
C MET A 154 11.67 0.98 -0.87
N GLY A 155 10.54 0.88 -1.57
CA GLY A 155 10.18 1.76 -2.68
C GLY A 155 11.17 1.75 -3.84
N ASP A 156 11.85 0.62 -4.09
CA ASP A 156 12.83 0.53 -5.19
C ASP A 156 12.13 0.59 -6.55
N ALA A 157 12.43 1.63 -7.30
CA ALA A 157 11.97 1.86 -8.67
C ALA A 157 13.13 1.93 -9.69
N ALA A 158 14.30 1.37 -9.35
CA ALA A 158 15.48 1.39 -10.22
C ALA A 158 15.20 0.77 -11.60
N HIS A 159 14.36 -0.27 -11.66
CA HIS A 159 13.92 -0.91 -12.90
C HIS A 159 13.04 -0.02 -13.80
N LEU A 160 12.55 1.11 -13.28
CA LEU A 160 11.76 2.11 -14.01
C LEU A 160 12.60 3.34 -14.39
N GLY A 161 13.91 3.33 -14.12
CA GLY A 161 14.80 4.46 -14.37
C GLY A 161 15.08 5.33 -13.14
N GLY A 162 14.61 4.97 -11.98
CA GLY A 162 14.88 5.62 -10.69
C GLY A 162 13.63 5.96 -9.88
N ASN A 163 13.88 6.50 -8.69
CA ASN A 163 12.82 6.86 -7.72
C ASN A 163 12.37 8.32 -7.88
N PHE A 164 12.49 8.89 -9.07
CA PHE A 164 12.05 10.26 -9.30
C PHE A 164 10.56 10.28 -9.59
N GLU A 165 9.81 10.97 -8.74
CA GLU A 165 8.40 11.21 -9.01
C GLU A 165 8.24 12.11 -10.22
N SER A 166 7.46 11.66 -11.20
CA SER A 166 6.89 12.57 -12.19
C SER A 166 5.94 13.54 -11.48
N PRO A 167 5.95 14.83 -11.83
CA PRO A 167 4.96 15.80 -11.30
C PRO A 167 3.50 15.35 -11.50
N GLU A 168 3.25 14.46 -12.46
CA GLU A 168 1.94 13.91 -12.81
C GLU A 168 1.48 12.78 -11.87
N GLN A 169 2.37 12.25 -11.02
CA GLN A 169 2.06 11.15 -10.08
C GLN A 169 1.75 11.62 -8.65
N LYS A 170 1.59 12.91 -8.43
CA LYS A 170 1.21 13.42 -7.12
C LYS A 170 -0.26 13.08 -6.87
N GLY A 171 -0.48 12.02 -6.11
CA GLY A 171 -1.76 11.76 -5.47
C GLY A 171 -2.14 12.85 -4.45
N LEU A 172 -3.39 12.82 -3.98
CA LEU A 172 -3.89 13.68 -2.89
C LEU A 172 -3.18 13.35 -1.58
#